data_c9ba24b8f31707d8ab6214b84e384191
#
_entry.id   c9ba24b8f31707d8ab6214b84e384191
#
_cell.length_a   1.000
_cell.length_b   1.000
_cell.length_c   1.000
_cell.angle_alpha   90.00
_cell.angle_beta   90.00
_cell.angle_gamma   90.00
#
_symmetry.space_group_name_H-M   'P 1'
#
loop_
_entity.id
_entity.type
_entity.pdbx_description
1 polymer ?
#
loop_
_entity_poly.entity_id
_entity_poly.type
_entity_poly.pdbx_seq_one_letter_code
_entity_poly.pdbx_strand_id
1 'polypeptide(L)'
;MNIVAILANGVGARFGSNIPKQFHKINGKMIIEYVVEAISTAKSVDKIVVVTNVEANKGFLSGLLQNEKVVLTDGGSTRNLSLKNALEFVNSTFDCQKLIVCDAVR
;
A
#
# COMPACT_ATOMS: atom_id res chain seq x y z
N MET A 1 18.48 0.03 -1.15
CA MET A 1 17.28 0.22 -0.30
C MET A 1 16.52 -1.08 -0.14
N ASN A 2 15.96 -1.28 1.02
CA ASN A 2 15.01 -2.36 1.26
C ASN A 2 13.60 -1.77 1.24
N ILE A 3 12.73 -2.31 0.41
CA ILE A 3 11.41 -1.75 0.13
C ILE A 3 10.33 -2.79 0.38
N VAL A 4 9.23 -2.37 0.99
CA VAL A 4 8.03 -3.18 1.15
C VAL A 4 6.95 -2.58 0.27
N ALA A 5 6.38 -3.38 -0.63
CA ALA A 5 5.23 -2.98 -1.44
C ALA A 5 3.96 -3.61 -0.84
N ILE A 6 2.98 -2.78 -0.56
CA ILE A 6 1.69 -3.21 -0.01
C ILE A 6 0.65 -3.14 -1.11
N LEU A 7 0.12 -4.28 -1.51
CA LEU A 7 -0.93 -4.34 -2.53
C LEU A 7 -2.27 -4.03 -1.87
N ALA A 8 -2.86 -2.91 -2.25
CA ALA A 8 -4.08 -2.39 -1.63
C ALA A 8 -5.13 -1.99 -2.68
N ASN A 9 -5.10 -2.64 -3.84
CA ASN A 9 -6.00 -2.32 -4.95
C ASN A 9 -7.17 -3.29 -5.08
N GLY A 10 -7.39 -4.14 -4.08
CA GLY A 10 -8.50 -5.07 -4.08
C GLY A 10 -9.84 -4.36 -3.96
N VAL A 11 -10.82 -4.78 -4.77
CA VAL A 11 -12.16 -4.20 -4.75
C VAL A 11 -13.23 -5.21 -4.34
N GLY A 12 -12.84 -6.48 -4.17
CA GLY A 12 -13.79 -7.58 -4.02
C GLY A 12 -14.39 -7.71 -2.63
N ALA A 13 -13.61 -7.51 -1.57
CA ALA A 13 -14.06 -7.73 -0.21
C ALA A 13 -14.46 -6.41 0.45
N ARG A 14 -15.70 -6.33 0.92
CA ARG A 14 -16.26 -5.13 1.56
C ARG A 14 -17.06 -5.56 2.78
N PHE A 15 -17.16 -4.66 3.75
CA PHE A 15 -17.95 -4.88 4.97
C PHE A 15 -19.34 -4.26 4.83
N GLY A 16 -20.05 -4.60 3.76
CA GLY A 16 -21.40 -4.08 3.55
C GLY A 16 -21.47 -2.58 3.26
N SER A 17 -20.39 -1.98 2.81
CA SER A 17 -20.32 -0.56 2.46
C SER A 17 -19.57 -0.40 1.14
N ASN A 18 -19.53 0.84 0.62
CA ASN A 18 -18.82 1.14 -0.61
C ASN A 18 -17.32 1.36 -0.37
N ILE A 19 -16.86 1.26 0.86
CA ILE A 19 -15.46 1.48 1.21
C ILE A 19 -14.71 0.15 1.08
N PRO A 20 -13.61 0.10 0.31
CA PRO A 20 -12.78 -1.10 0.26
C PRO A 20 -12.30 -1.51 1.65
N LYS A 21 -12.16 -2.81 1.87
CA LYS A 21 -11.88 -3.40 3.18
C LYS A 21 -10.66 -2.78 3.86
N GLN A 22 -9.60 -2.53 3.11
CA GLN A 22 -8.35 -1.99 3.67
C GLN A 22 -8.49 -0.57 4.22
N PHE A 23 -9.52 0.17 3.82
CA PHE A 23 -9.77 1.54 4.29
C PHE A 23 -10.81 1.63 5.40
N HIS A 24 -11.35 0.49 5.84
CA HIS A 24 -12.23 0.48 7.01
C HIS A 24 -11.45 0.80 8.27
N LYS A 25 -12.10 1.52 9.18
CA LYS A 25 -11.49 1.92 10.44
C LYS A 25 -11.80 0.95 11.57
N ILE A 26 -10.77 0.66 12.36
CA ILE A 26 -10.89 -0.07 13.62
C ILE A 26 -10.25 0.81 14.68
N ASN A 27 -11.03 1.19 15.69
CA ASN A 27 -10.55 2.08 16.77
C ASN A 27 -9.97 3.40 16.23
N GLY A 28 -10.62 3.96 15.20
CA GLY A 28 -10.24 5.27 14.66
C GLY A 28 -9.13 5.25 13.61
N LYS A 29 -8.57 4.08 13.30
CA LYS A 29 -7.53 3.94 12.28
C LYS A 29 -7.96 2.95 11.20
N MET A 30 -7.62 3.26 9.95
CA MET A 30 -7.85 2.32 8.85
C MET A 30 -6.97 1.08 9.02
N ILE A 31 -7.46 -0.05 8.53
CA ILE A 31 -6.70 -1.32 8.57
C ILE A 31 -5.31 -1.12 7.95
N ILE A 32 -5.25 -0.45 6.79
CA ILE A 32 -3.96 -0.22 6.11
C ILE A 32 -3.01 0.64 6.95
N GLU A 33 -3.52 1.55 7.76
CA GLU A 33 -2.66 2.36 8.64
C GLU A 33 -1.93 1.50 9.67
N TYR A 34 -2.62 0.49 10.22
CA TYR A 34 -1.98 -0.44 11.15
C TYR A 34 -0.84 -1.21 10.48
N VAL A 35 -1.07 -1.64 9.23
CA VAL A 35 -0.06 -2.37 8.46
C VAL A 35 1.15 -1.49 8.19
N VAL A 36 0.92 -0.26 7.73
CA VAL A 36 1.99 0.69 7.43
C VAL A 36 2.79 1.02 8.69
N GLU A 37 2.12 1.27 9.81
CA GLU A 37 2.80 1.59 11.06
C GLU A 37 3.68 0.44 11.53
N ALA A 38 3.16 -0.79 11.49
CA ALA A 38 3.92 -1.97 11.91
C ALA A 38 5.18 -2.14 11.07
N ILE A 39 5.07 -1.97 9.74
CA ILE A 39 6.21 -2.11 8.83
C ILE A 39 7.20 -0.96 9.02
N SER A 40 6.71 0.27 9.21
CA SER A 40 7.57 1.45 9.30
C SER A 40 8.45 1.47 10.55
N THR A 41 8.09 0.72 11.58
CA THR A 41 8.94 0.62 12.79
C THR A 41 10.20 -0.21 12.55
N ALA A 42 10.25 -1.00 11.50
CA ALA A 42 11.44 -1.78 11.18
C ALA A 42 12.51 -0.86 10.57
N LYS A 43 13.65 -0.75 11.23
CA LYS A 43 14.75 0.13 10.78
C LYS A 43 15.33 -0.30 9.44
N SER A 44 15.23 -1.59 9.11
CA SER A 44 15.72 -2.13 7.85
C SER A 44 14.87 -1.77 6.64
N VAL A 45 13.66 -1.25 6.84
CA VAL A 45 12.77 -0.84 5.76
C VAL A 45 13.00 0.63 5.44
N ASP A 46 13.40 0.92 4.21
CA ASP A 46 13.68 2.28 3.76
C ASP A 46 12.45 2.97 3.17
N LYS A 47 11.65 2.24 2.39
CA LYS A 47 10.45 2.77 1.75
C LYS A 47 9.31 1.76 1.81
N ILE A 48 8.09 2.30 1.85
CA ILE A 48 6.85 1.54 1.80
C ILE A 48 6.05 2.04 0.60
N VAL A 49 5.87 1.20 -0.40
CA VAL A 49 5.12 1.54 -1.60
C VAL A 49 3.71 1.00 -1.45
N VAL A 50 2.74 1.89 -1.38
CA VAL A 50 1.32 1.50 -1.33
C VAL A 50 0.78 1.49 -2.75
N VAL A 51 0.34 0.32 -3.21
CA VAL A 51 -0.12 0.09 -4.58
C VAL A 51 -1.64 0.02 -4.56
N THR A 52 -2.28 1.04 -5.13
CA THR A 52 -3.75 1.16 -5.11
C THR A 52 -4.20 2.03 -6.28
N ASN A 53 -5.50 2.17 -6.46
CA ASN A 53 -6.03 3.20 -7.36
C ASN A 53 -5.94 4.55 -6.64
N VAL A 54 -4.87 5.29 -6.92
CA VAL A 54 -4.54 6.51 -6.19
C VAL A 54 -5.65 7.56 -6.35
N GLU A 55 -6.13 7.77 -7.56
CA GLU A 55 -7.16 8.78 -7.81
C GLU A 55 -8.48 8.44 -7.13
N ALA A 56 -8.93 7.20 -7.24
CA ALA A 56 -10.19 6.76 -6.65
C ALA A 56 -10.16 6.80 -5.11
N ASN A 57 -9.00 6.59 -4.52
CA ASN A 57 -8.86 6.42 -3.07
C ASN A 57 -8.15 7.59 -2.39
N LYS A 58 -7.90 8.69 -3.09
CA LYS A 58 -7.09 9.78 -2.55
C LYS A 58 -7.59 10.33 -1.21
N GLY A 59 -8.90 10.29 -0.98
CA GLY A 59 -9.47 10.74 0.29
C GLY A 59 -9.04 9.90 1.48
N PHE A 60 -8.69 8.63 1.26
CA PHE A 60 -8.20 7.74 2.31
C PHE A 60 -6.68 7.78 2.45
N LEU A 61 -5.97 8.23 1.43
CA LEU A 61 -4.51 8.09 1.36
C LEU A 61 -3.75 9.24 2.00
N SER A 62 -4.40 10.40 2.18
CA SER A 62 -3.72 11.59 2.70
C SER A 62 -3.06 11.36 4.05
N GLY A 63 -3.71 10.59 4.93
CA GLY A 63 -3.14 10.27 6.24
C GLY A 63 -1.91 9.39 6.17
N LEU A 64 -1.84 8.51 5.18
CA LEU A 64 -0.68 7.64 4.98
C LEU A 64 0.56 8.41 4.57
N LEU A 65 0.39 9.48 3.81
CA LEU A 65 1.50 10.30 3.32
C LEU A 65 2.23 11.07 4.42
N GLN A 66 1.67 11.14 5.62
CA GLN A 66 2.35 11.75 6.76
C GLN A 66 3.55 10.91 7.21
N ASN A 67 3.57 9.63 6.88
CA ASN A 67 4.73 8.79 7.14
C ASN A 67 5.75 9.00 6.02
N GLU A 68 6.95 9.42 6.37
CA GLU A 68 7.99 9.78 5.41
C GLU A 68 8.43 8.63 4.51
N LYS A 69 8.26 7.39 4.97
CA LYS A 69 8.62 6.20 4.19
C LYS A 69 7.61 5.87 3.10
N VAL A 70 6.39 6.38 3.20
CA VAL A 70 5.29 5.99 2.31
C VAL A 70 5.36 6.70 0.97
N VAL A 71 5.25 5.91 -0.10
CA VAL A 71 5.13 6.39 -1.48
C VAL A 71 3.95 5.66 -2.12
N LEU A 72 3.19 6.36 -2.95
CA LEU A 72 2.01 5.80 -3.61
C LEU A 72 2.28 5.50 -5.08
N THR A 73 1.70 4.42 -5.59
CA THR A 73 1.69 4.14 -7.02
C THR A 73 0.40 3.43 -7.40
N ASP A 74 0.02 3.56 -8.67
CA ASP A 74 -1.20 2.94 -9.16
C ASP A 74 -1.04 1.44 -9.37
N GLY A 75 -2.07 0.69 -8.96
CA GLY A 75 -2.17 -0.72 -9.25
C GLY A 75 -2.88 -0.97 -10.58
N GLY A 76 -2.97 -2.23 -10.95
CA GLY A 76 -3.68 -2.67 -12.14
C GLY A 76 -5.07 -3.21 -11.80
N SER A 77 -5.77 -3.70 -12.83
CA SER A 77 -7.12 -4.25 -12.67
C SER A 77 -7.14 -5.62 -11.99
N THR A 78 -6.01 -6.29 -11.93
CA THR A 78 -5.87 -7.59 -11.24
C THR A 78 -4.71 -7.50 -10.25
N ARG A 79 -4.64 -8.50 -9.34
CA ARG A 79 -3.52 -8.58 -8.41
C ARG A 79 -2.19 -8.75 -9.16
N ASN A 80 -2.16 -9.54 -10.21
CA ASN A 80 -0.93 -9.75 -10.99
C ASN A 80 -0.48 -8.47 -11.69
N LEU A 81 -1.41 -7.69 -12.23
CA LEU A 81 -1.09 -6.40 -12.85
C LEU A 81 -0.63 -5.39 -11.80
N SER A 82 -1.23 -5.40 -10.61
CA SER A 82 -0.78 -4.54 -9.52
C SER A 82 0.64 -4.88 -9.10
N LEU A 83 0.96 -6.17 -8.99
CA LEU A 83 2.31 -6.62 -8.68
C LEU A 83 3.30 -6.18 -9.75
N LYS A 84 2.95 -6.35 -11.02
CA LYS A 84 3.81 -5.93 -12.13
C LYS A 84 4.08 -4.42 -12.08
N ASN A 85 3.03 -3.63 -11.86
CA ASN A 85 3.17 -2.17 -11.78
C ASN A 85 4.05 -1.76 -10.59
N ALA A 86 3.91 -2.45 -9.47
CA ALA A 86 4.75 -2.19 -8.30
C ALA A 86 6.23 -2.49 -8.60
N LEU A 87 6.52 -3.61 -9.24
CA LEU A 87 7.88 -3.99 -9.60
C LEU A 87 8.50 -2.99 -10.56
N GLU A 88 7.76 -2.57 -11.58
CA GLU A 88 8.23 -1.58 -12.54
C GLU A 88 8.48 -0.23 -11.87
N PHE A 89 7.57 0.21 -11.01
CA PHE A 89 7.71 1.48 -10.28
C PHE A 89 8.94 1.48 -9.40
N VAL A 90 9.14 0.43 -8.61
CA VAL A 90 10.28 0.33 -7.71
C VAL A 90 11.58 0.28 -8.49
N ASN A 91 11.63 -0.52 -9.55
CA ASN A 91 12.84 -0.68 -10.35
C ASN A 91 13.24 0.60 -11.07
N SER A 92 12.28 1.41 -11.51
CA SER A 92 12.56 2.66 -12.21
C SER A 92 12.80 3.85 -11.28
N THR A 93 12.39 3.76 -10.03
CA THR A 93 12.40 4.90 -9.10
C THR A 93 13.49 4.80 -8.05
N PHE A 94 13.81 3.59 -7.59
CA PHE A 94 14.72 3.36 -6.47
C PHE A 94 15.84 2.39 -6.84
N ASP A 95 16.96 2.52 -6.14
CA ASP A 95 18.01 1.50 -6.14
C ASP A 95 17.65 0.45 -5.09
N CYS A 96 16.84 -0.52 -5.50
CA CYS A 96 16.25 -1.50 -4.59
C CYS A 96 17.08 -2.79 -4.55
N GLN A 97 17.55 -3.15 -3.37
CA GLN A 97 18.27 -4.41 -3.14
C GLN A 97 17.35 -5.54 -2.76
N LYS A 98 16.33 -5.24 -1.94
CA LYS A 98 15.33 -6.23 -1.53
C LYS A 98 13.94 -5.63 -1.63
N LEU A 99 13.03 -6.38 -2.22
CA LEU A 99 11.62 -6.02 -2.31
C LEU A 99 10.79 -7.14 -1.70
N ILE A 100 10.00 -6.77 -0.70
CA ILE A 100 9.02 -7.67 -0.09
C ILE A 100 7.64 -7.19 -0.51
N VAL A 101 6.81 -8.10 -0.98
CA VAL A 101 5.44 -7.77 -1.39
C VAL A 101 4.46 -8.43 -0.42
N CYS A 102 3.53 -7.65 0.09
CA CYS A 102 2.46 -8.18 0.93
C CYS A 102 1.12 -7.56 0.54
N ASP A 103 0.04 -8.18 0.99
CA ASP A 103 -1.29 -7.65 0.78
C ASP A 103 -1.71 -6.83 2.01
N ALA A 104 -2.44 -5.74 1.79
CA ALA A 104 -2.94 -4.91 2.88
C ALA A 104 -3.92 -5.66 3.77
N VAL A 105 -4.73 -6.53 3.16
CA VAL A 105 -5.73 -7.35 3.85
C VAL A 105 -5.77 -8.71 3.20
N ARG A 106 -5.88 -9.73 4.04
CA ARG A 106 -6.11 -11.10 3.57
C ARG A 106 -7.40 -11.66 4.08
#